data_c9b2c4c377f4e9b338708d48f09ac2a8
#
_entry.id   c9b2c4c377f4e9b338708d48f09ac2a8
#
_cell.length_a   1.000
_cell.length_b   1.000
_cell.length_c   1.000
_cell.angle_alpha   90.00
_cell.angle_beta   90.00
_cell.angle_gamma   90.00
#
_symmetry.space_group_name_H-M   'P 1'
#
loop_
_entity.id
_entity.type
_entity.pdbx_description
1 polymer ?
#
loop_
_entity_poly.entity_id
_entity_poly.type
_entity_poly.pdbx_seq_one_letter_code
_entity_poly.pdbx_strand_id
1 'polypeptide(L)'
;MAIDDDAECERYENVIKSVGGIDMQLLGIGLNGHIGFNEPGESFEKTTHCVELTQSTIDANSRLFHEGEKVPEKAFSMGIKSIMQSKRILLIANGEKKKCQNIRRLIQRMNQ
;
A
#
# COMPACT_ATOMS: atom_id res chain seq x y z
N MET A 1 -22.74 -2.58 -9.85
CA MET A 1 -22.15 -3.89 -10.13
C MET A 1 -21.17 -4.25 -9.04
N ALA A 2 -21.37 -5.38 -8.40
CA ALA A 2 -20.42 -5.83 -7.36
C ALA A 2 -19.16 -6.36 -8.03
N ILE A 3 -18.01 -5.87 -7.59
CA ILE A 3 -16.71 -6.35 -8.04
C ILE A 3 -16.27 -7.44 -7.06
N ASP A 4 -15.87 -8.60 -7.59
CA ASP A 4 -15.25 -9.63 -6.76
C ASP A 4 -13.84 -9.17 -6.41
N ASP A 5 -13.61 -8.85 -5.14
CA ASP A 5 -12.34 -8.29 -4.67
C ASP A 5 -11.17 -9.23 -4.93
N ASP A 6 -11.36 -10.53 -4.70
CA ASP A 6 -10.29 -11.50 -4.92
C ASP A 6 -9.96 -11.67 -6.40
N ALA A 7 -10.98 -11.71 -7.25
CA ALA A 7 -10.79 -11.79 -8.69
C ALA A 7 -10.08 -10.56 -9.24
N GLU A 8 -10.42 -9.37 -8.74
CA GLU A 8 -9.77 -8.14 -9.16
C GLU A 8 -8.30 -8.09 -8.72
N CYS A 9 -8.00 -8.54 -7.52
CA CYS A 9 -6.62 -8.63 -7.03
C CYS A 9 -5.80 -9.60 -7.89
N GLU A 10 -6.36 -10.75 -8.23
CA GLU A 10 -5.72 -11.73 -9.10
C GLU A 10 -5.50 -11.17 -10.51
N ARG A 11 -6.49 -10.47 -11.04
CA ARG A 11 -6.38 -9.82 -12.35
C ARG A 11 -5.21 -8.84 -12.36
N TYR A 12 -5.07 -8.01 -11.34
CA TYR A 12 -4.00 -7.02 -11.23
C TYR A 12 -2.63 -7.69 -11.17
N GLU A 13 -2.49 -8.74 -10.36
CA GLU A 13 -1.24 -9.51 -10.27
C GLU A 13 -0.88 -10.15 -11.62
N ASN A 14 -1.87 -10.64 -12.34
CA ASN A 14 -1.66 -11.23 -13.66
C ASN A 14 -1.22 -10.18 -14.69
N VAL A 15 -1.74 -8.96 -14.62
CA VAL A 15 -1.31 -7.84 -15.46
C VAL A 15 0.18 -7.56 -15.22
N ILE A 16 0.60 -7.50 -13.96
CA ILE A 16 2.01 -7.29 -13.62
C ILE A 16 2.88 -8.38 -14.23
N LYS A 17 2.48 -9.65 -14.08
CA LYS A 17 3.21 -10.78 -14.66
C LYS A 17 3.27 -10.73 -16.18
N SER A 18 2.19 -10.28 -16.81
CA SER A 18 2.11 -10.24 -18.27
C SER A 18 3.08 -9.27 -18.91
N VAL A 19 3.51 -8.25 -18.19
CA VAL A 19 4.48 -7.26 -18.67
C VAL A 19 5.90 -7.55 -18.18
N GLY A 20 6.11 -8.71 -17.54
CA GLY A 20 7.44 -9.13 -17.07
C GLY A 20 7.82 -8.63 -15.67
N GLY A 21 6.84 -8.17 -14.90
CA GLY A 21 7.07 -7.63 -13.57
C GLY A 21 7.26 -6.12 -13.56
N ILE A 22 7.62 -5.59 -12.39
CA ILE A 22 7.84 -4.15 -12.20
C ILE A 22 9.35 -3.89 -12.15
N ASP A 23 9.84 -2.99 -13.00
CA ASP A 23 11.26 -2.64 -13.03
C ASP A 23 11.64 -1.70 -11.89
N MET A 24 10.83 -0.67 -11.64
CA MET A 24 11.04 0.26 -10.54
C MET A 24 9.71 0.63 -9.91
N GLN A 25 9.67 0.61 -8.60
CA GLN A 25 8.50 1.03 -7.83
C GLN A 25 8.85 2.21 -6.94
N LEU A 26 8.07 3.28 -7.07
CA LEU A 26 8.18 4.46 -6.23
C LEU A 26 7.22 4.31 -5.06
N LEU A 27 7.75 4.42 -3.85
CA LEU A 27 6.96 4.29 -2.63
C LEU A 27 7.06 5.53 -1.76
N GLY A 28 5.95 5.91 -1.15
CA GLY A 28 5.92 6.81 -0.01
C GLY A 28 5.78 6.04 1.27
N ILE A 29 5.96 6.70 2.41
CA ILE A 29 5.74 6.12 3.73
C ILE A 29 4.72 6.96 4.48
N GLY A 30 3.74 6.32 5.12
CA GLY A 30 2.73 7.01 5.91
C GLY A 30 3.25 7.48 7.26
N LEU A 31 2.44 8.29 7.94
CA LEU A 31 2.82 8.87 9.25
C LEU A 31 3.08 7.80 10.31
N ASN A 32 2.41 6.66 10.21
CA ASN A 32 2.59 5.52 11.11
C ASN A 32 3.54 4.46 10.57
N GLY A 33 4.20 4.75 9.45
CA GLY A 33 5.15 3.82 8.82
C GLY A 33 4.55 2.85 7.82
N HIS A 34 3.29 3.04 7.40
CA HIS A 34 2.69 2.15 6.41
C HIS A 34 3.19 2.43 4.99
N ILE A 35 3.22 1.39 4.16
CA ILE A 35 3.50 1.46 2.73
C ILE A 35 2.24 1.03 1.97
N GLY A 36 1.78 1.88 1.05
CA GLY A 36 0.47 1.70 0.44
C GLY A 36 -0.57 1.74 1.55
N PHE A 37 -1.45 0.75 1.60
CA PHE A 37 -2.38 0.58 2.72
C PHE A 37 -1.98 -0.58 3.63
N ASN A 38 -0.72 -1.01 3.58
CA ASN A 38 -0.21 -2.06 4.46
C ASN A 38 0.23 -1.43 5.79
N GLU A 39 -0.50 -1.74 6.85
CA GLU A 39 -0.20 -1.23 8.17
C GLU A 39 1.02 -1.92 8.80
N PRO A 40 1.76 -1.23 9.70
CA PRO A 40 2.82 -1.87 10.45
C PRO A 40 2.30 -3.10 11.21
N GLY A 41 3.01 -4.21 11.11
CA GLY A 41 2.60 -5.46 11.75
C GLY A 41 1.85 -6.42 10.84
N GLU A 42 1.43 -6.01 9.66
CA GLU A 42 0.81 -6.92 8.71
C GLU A 42 1.82 -7.91 8.12
N SER A 43 1.29 -9.01 7.58
CA SER A 43 2.11 -10.03 6.94
C SER A 43 2.82 -9.49 5.71
N PHE A 44 4.10 -9.80 5.57
CA PHE A 44 4.88 -9.47 4.39
C PHE A 44 4.70 -10.47 3.24
N GLU A 45 3.88 -11.49 3.44
CA GLU A 45 3.62 -12.50 2.42
C GLU A 45 2.44 -12.17 1.52
N LYS A 46 1.72 -11.10 1.81
CA LYS A 46 0.55 -10.72 1.03
C LYS A 46 0.93 -10.11 -0.32
N THR A 47 0.21 -10.53 -1.34
CA THR A 47 0.17 -9.88 -2.65
C THR A 47 -0.94 -8.82 -2.68
N THR A 48 -1.36 -8.37 -3.85
CA THR A 48 -2.46 -7.41 -3.95
C THR A 48 -3.71 -7.93 -3.24
N HIS A 49 -4.29 -7.10 -2.40
CA HIS A 49 -5.45 -7.47 -1.59
C HIS A 49 -6.33 -6.27 -1.29
N CYS A 50 -7.55 -6.54 -0.88
CA CYS A 50 -8.49 -5.53 -0.43
C CYS A 50 -8.27 -5.25 1.05
N VAL A 51 -8.17 -3.99 1.42
CA VAL A 51 -7.90 -3.54 2.79
C VAL A 51 -9.09 -2.73 3.31
N GLU A 52 -9.50 -3.00 4.54
CA GLU A 52 -10.40 -2.12 5.25
C GLU A 52 -9.60 -0.96 5.83
N LEU A 53 -10.01 0.27 5.49
CA LEU A 53 -9.30 1.45 5.93
C LEU A 53 -9.59 1.75 7.39
N THR A 54 -8.57 2.21 8.13
CA THR A 54 -8.78 2.70 9.49
C THR A 54 -9.57 4.01 9.46
N GLN A 55 -10.22 4.34 10.56
CA GLN A 55 -10.98 5.58 10.66
C GLN A 55 -10.10 6.80 10.42
N SER A 56 -8.86 6.77 10.92
CA SER A 56 -7.92 7.89 10.70
C SER A 56 -7.57 8.07 9.23
N THR A 57 -7.44 6.98 8.48
CA THR A 57 -7.19 7.05 7.04
C THR A 57 -8.40 7.59 6.29
N ILE A 58 -9.60 7.15 6.67
CA ILE A 58 -10.86 7.64 6.08
C ILE A 58 -10.97 9.15 6.31
N ASP A 59 -10.72 9.60 7.53
CA ASP A 59 -10.79 11.02 7.89
C ASP A 59 -9.75 11.85 7.14
N ALA A 60 -8.53 11.35 7.01
CA ALA A 60 -7.48 12.03 6.28
C ALA A 60 -7.81 12.20 4.78
N ASN A 61 -8.51 11.23 4.20
CA ASN A 61 -8.90 11.26 2.80
C ASN A 61 -10.21 12.01 2.55
N SER A 62 -11.01 12.28 3.58
CA SER A 62 -12.31 12.91 3.43
C SER A 62 -12.24 14.28 2.75
N ARG A 63 -11.15 15.01 2.92
CA ARG A 63 -10.91 16.32 2.28
C ARG A 63 -10.82 16.25 0.76
N LEU A 64 -10.57 15.06 0.21
CA LEU A 64 -10.46 14.85 -1.23
C LEU A 64 -11.82 14.67 -1.91
N PHE A 65 -12.88 14.56 -1.11
CA PHE A 65 -14.23 14.31 -1.58
C PHE A 65 -15.12 15.53 -1.33
N HIS A 66 -16.07 15.76 -2.23
CA HIS A 66 -17.03 16.84 -2.07
C HIS A 66 -18.08 16.46 -1.02
N GLU A 67 -18.72 17.51 -0.47
CA GLU A 67 -19.83 17.31 0.46
C GLU A 67 -20.91 16.44 -0.20
N GLY A 68 -21.40 15.44 0.52
CA GLY A 68 -22.40 14.50 0.02
C GLY A 68 -21.83 13.28 -0.70
N GLU A 69 -20.55 13.28 -1.05
CA GLU A 69 -19.88 12.09 -1.60
C GLU A 69 -19.51 11.13 -0.48
N LYS A 70 -19.68 9.84 -0.74
CA LYS A 70 -19.28 8.81 0.22
C LYS A 70 -17.78 8.58 0.14
N VAL A 71 -17.10 8.74 1.27
CA VAL A 71 -15.66 8.41 1.36
C VAL A 71 -15.51 6.90 1.39
N PRO A 72 -14.66 6.32 0.52
CA PRO A 72 -14.46 4.87 0.53
C PRO A 72 -13.93 4.35 1.86
N GLU A 73 -14.43 3.21 2.29
CA GLU A 73 -14.01 2.53 3.53
C GLU A 73 -13.04 1.40 3.25
N LYS A 74 -12.90 0.99 1.99
CA LYS A 74 -12.01 -0.07 1.53
C LYS A 74 -11.17 0.41 0.37
N ALA A 75 -10.00 -0.20 0.21
CA ALA A 75 -9.12 0.09 -0.91
C ALA A 75 -8.37 -1.17 -1.32
N PHE A 76 -7.97 -1.24 -2.59
CA PHE A 76 -7.02 -2.24 -3.04
C PHE A 76 -5.63 -1.75 -2.77
N SER A 77 -4.74 -2.64 -2.35
CA SER A 77 -3.35 -2.33 -2.08
C SER A 77 -2.45 -3.45 -2.58
N MET A 78 -1.33 -3.08 -3.17
CA MET A 78 -0.26 -4.05 -3.37
C MET A 78 0.26 -4.49 -2.02
N GLY A 79 0.35 -5.80 -1.81
CA GLY A 79 0.96 -6.35 -0.61
C GLY A 79 2.48 -6.20 -0.63
N ILE A 80 3.10 -6.36 0.52
CA ILE A 80 4.55 -6.21 0.64
C ILE A 80 5.28 -7.24 -0.24
N LYS A 81 4.76 -8.47 -0.35
CA LYS A 81 5.35 -9.48 -1.22
C LYS A 81 5.42 -9.00 -2.68
N SER A 82 4.33 -8.43 -3.20
CA SER A 82 4.29 -7.92 -4.57
C SER A 82 5.27 -6.77 -4.77
N ILE A 83 5.35 -5.87 -3.79
CA ILE A 83 6.28 -4.74 -3.81
C ILE A 83 7.72 -5.23 -3.85
N MET A 84 8.05 -6.21 -3.02
CA MET A 84 9.41 -6.75 -2.91
C MET A 84 9.86 -7.53 -4.16
N GLN A 85 8.94 -7.91 -5.02
CA GLN A 85 9.24 -8.57 -6.29
C GLN A 85 9.69 -7.59 -7.38
N SER A 86 9.56 -6.29 -7.14
CA SER A 86 10.07 -5.25 -8.04
C SER A 86 11.59 -5.32 -8.11
N LYS A 87 12.15 -5.05 -9.29
CA LYS A 87 13.61 -5.08 -9.47
C LYS A 87 14.30 -3.99 -8.67
N ARG A 88 13.69 -2.82 -8.58
CA ARG A 88 14.18 -1.67 -7.82
C ARG A 88 13.05 -1.00 -7.09
N ILE A 89 13.35 -0.51 -5.89
CA ILE A 89 12.40 0.22 -5.08
C ILE A 89 13.03 1.55 -4.68
N LEU A 90 12.31 2.65 -4.92
CA LEU A 90 12.70 3.98 -4.45
C LEU A 90 11.69 4.41 -3.37
N LEU A 91 12.16 4.53 -2.14
CA LEU A 91 11.35 4.98 -1.03
C LEU A 91 11.63 6.45 -0.73
N ILE A 92 10.59 7.28 -0.80
CA ILE A 92 10.69 8.70 -0.50
C ILE A 92 9.96 8.97 0.80
N ALA A 93 10.66 9.59 1.76
CA ALA A 93 10.08 10.02 3.02
C ALA A 93 10.49 11.47 3.28
N ASN A 94 9.51 12.31 3.60
CA ASN A 94 9.74 13.71 3.91
C ASN A 94 8.88 14.13 5.10
N GLY A 95 9.28 15.21 5.75
CA GLY A 95 8.59 15.75 6.91
C GLY A 95 9.06 15.15 8.23
N GLU A 96 8.94 15.93 9.29
CA GLU A 96 9.41 15.54 10.63
C GLU A 96 8.63 14.37 11.21
N LYS A 97 7.36 14.21 10.84
CA LYS A 97 6.50 13.14 11.33
C LYS A 97 6.89 11.78 10.78
N LYS A 98 7.67 11.74 9.70
CA LYS A 98 8.18 10.50 9.09
C LYS A 98 9.61 10.25 9.56
N LYS A 99 9.74 9.97 10.85
CA LYS A 99 11.04 9.88 11.53
C LYS A 99 11.90 8.75 11.00
N CYS A 100 13.21 8.95 11.04
CA CYS A 100 14.20 7.93 10.65
C CYS A 100 13.98 6.59 11.33
N GLN A 101 13.48 6.56 12.55
CA GLN A 101 13.19 5.31 13.26
C GLN A 101 12.15 4.45 12.55
N ASN A 102 11.09 5.06 12.02
CA ASN A 102 10.06 4.32 11.30
C ASN A 102 10.62 3.74 10.01
N ILE A 103 11.45 4.49 9.31
CA ILE A 103 12.11 4.03 8.09
C ILE A 103 13.04 2.87 8.40
N ARG A 104 13.86 2.97 9.45
CA ARG A 104 14.77 1.91 9.86
C ARG A 104 14.04 0.63 10.22
N ARG A 105 12.95 0.74 10.99
CA ARG A 105 12.14 -0.43 11.35
C ARG A 105 11.59 -1.13 10.12
N LEU A 106 11.10 -0.35 9.16
CA LEU A 106 10.56 -0.89 7.93
C LEU A 106 11.65 -1.63 7.15
N ILE A 107 12.81 -1.00 6.94
CA ILE A 107 13.93 -1.60 6.19
C ILE A 107 14.38 -2.90 6.86
N GLN A 108 14.51 -2.91 8.18
CA GLN A 108 14.90 -4.12 8.91
C GLN A 108 13.91 -5.26 8.70
N ARG A 109 12.60 -4.95 8.71
CA ARG A 109 11.57 -5.97 8.49
C ARG A 109 11.57 -6.49 7.06
N MET A 110 11.80 -5.62 6.08
CA MET A 110 11.85 -5.99 4.67
C MET A 110 13.06 -6.88 4.34
N ASN A 111 14.11 -6.83 5.13
CA ASN A 111 15.32 -7.63 4.95
C ASN A 111 15.30 -8.98 5.68
N GLN A 112 14.19 -9.30 6.34
CA GLN A 112 14.05 -10.59 7.05
C GLN A 112 13.52 -11.70 6.14
#